data_11f12a36025c3b1a0ae7d216159c5516
#
_entry.id   11f12a36025c3b1a0ae7d216159c5516
#
_cell.length_a   1.000
_cell.length_b   1.000
_cell.length_c   1.000
_cell.angle_alpha   90.00
_cell.angle_beta   90.00
_cell.angle_gamma   90.00
#
_symmetry.space_group_name_H-M   'P 1'
#
loop_
_entity.id
_entity.type
_entity.pdbx_description
1 polymer ?
#
loop_
_entity_poly.entity_id
_entity_poly.type
_entity_poly.pdbx_seq_one_letter_code
_entity_poly.pdbx_strand_id
1 'polypeptide(L)'
;VSAGATSISGADANGRTLAFEDPEYVDVFLNGVRLKKDTDFNLNTANTISSLSALVADDEVEVIVNDVFTLADMVSANNGGDFRGNIAIAKDSGVLSFGLDKEITLTHSADAGLILKHANTADDSFPNLLLQTGDTDIAVNDVLGSIQFQAPDEGTGTDAILVGAAIQAISEGDFSSSVNATSLQFMTGASETATAKASITSGGDVKVLTDGASIF
;
A
#
# COMPACT_ATOMS: atom_id res chain seq x y z
N VAL A 1 -23.66 36.01 21.93
CA VAL A 1 -23.56 35.16 23.12
C VAL A 1 -24.64 35.52 24.13
N SER A 2 -24.91 34.65 25.12
CA SER A 2 -25.89 34.92 26.18
C SER A 2 -25.24 35.73 27.31
N ALA A 3 -25.94 36.77 27.79
CA ALA A 3 -25.46 37.55 28.95
C ALA A 3 -25.29 36.65 30.18
N GLY A 4 -24.20 36.84 30.93
CA GLY A 4 -23.82 36.03 32.09
C GLY A 4 -23.14 34.72 31.79
N ALA A 5 -22.97 34.34 30.52
CA ALA A 5 -22.26 33.12 30.13
C ALA A 5 -20.78 33.22 30.50
N THR A 6 -20.26 32.16 31.07
CA THR A 6 -18.83 31.98 31.41
C THR A 6 -18.20 30.79 30.64
N SER A 7 -18.98 30.20 29.77
CA SER A 7 -18.56 29.03 28.94
C SER A 7 -19.28 29.07 27.61
N ILE A 8 -18.58 28.59 26.57
CA ILE A 8 -19.07 28.48 25.20
C ILE A 8 -18.81 27.06 24.70
N SER A 9 -19.83 26.46 24.14
CA SER A 9 -19.76 25.16 23.47
C SER A 9 -20.90 25.03 22.46
N GLY A 10 -20.89 24.02 21.61
CA GLY A 10 -21.94 23.75 20.64
C GLY A 10 -21.82 24.56 19.35
N ALA A 11 -22.96 24.93 18.75
CA ALA A 11 -22.99 25.61 17.46
C ALA A 11 -22.93 27.13 17.59
N ASP A 12 -22.24 27.78 16.66
CA ASP A 12 -22.22 29.24 16.48
C ASP A 12 -23.52 29.75 15.80
N ALA A 13 -23.60 31.06 15.60
CA ALA A 13 -24.73 31.73 14.95
C ALA A 13 -24.95 31.27 13.48
N ASN A 14 -23.96 30.64 12.84
CA ASN A 14 -24.01 30.10 11.48
C ASN A 14 -24.26 28.59 11.44
N GLY A 15 -24.46 27.96 12.61
CA GLY A 15 -24.68 26.52 12.75
C GLY A 15 -23.39 25.67 12.72
N ARG A 16 -22.21 26.27 12.82
CA ARG A 16 -20.93 25.54 12.90
C ARG A 16 -20.67 25.14 14.34
N THR A 17 -20.46 23.86 14.57
CA THR A 17 -20.15 23.32 15.89
C THR A 17 -18.69 23.59 16.25
N LEU A 18 -18.44 24.13 17.44
CA LEU A 18 -17.09 24.25 18.00
C LEU A 18 -16.49 22.87 18.19
N ALA A 19 -15.38 22.60 17.49
CA ALA A 19 -14.62 21.37 17.62
C ALA A 19 -13.11 21.67 17.49
N PHE A 20 -12.31 21.09 18.38
CA PHE A 20 -10.85 21.12 18.32
C PHE A 20 -10.28 19.85 18.95
N GLU A 21 -9.20 19.34 18.38
CA GLU A 21 -8.50 18.16 18.91
C GLU A 21 -7.39 18.57 19.88
N ASP A 22 -6.66 19.64 19.56
CA ASP A 22 -5.56 20.14 20.38
C ASP A 22 -5.82 21.57 20.88
N PRO A 23 -5.94 21.78 22.22
CA PRO A 23 -6.15 23.11 22.82
C PRO A 23 -5.02 24.11 22.58
N GLU A 24 -3.83 23.69 22.18
CA GLU A 24 -2.72 24.60 21.90
C GLU A 24 -2.91 25.39 20.59
N TYR A 25 -3.80 24.97 19.73
CA TYR A 25 -4.07 25.57 18.43
C TYR A 25 -5.40 26.32 18.35
N VAL A 26 -5.91 26.75 19.51
CA VAL A 26 -7.16 27.49 19.60
C VAL A 26 -6.86 28.92 20.07
N ASP A 27 -7.21 29.89 19.23
CA ASP A 27 -7.21 31.31 19.57
C ASP A 27 -8.63 31.79 19.86
N VAL A 28 -8.82 32.52 20.97
CA VAL A 28 -10.11 33.06 21.38
C VAL A 28 -10.00 34.58 21.46
N PHE A 29 -10.98 35.27 20.88
CA PHE A 29 -11.08 36.71 20.89
C PHE A 29 -12.41 37.12 21.51
N LEU A 30 -12.40 38.16 22.34
CA LEU A 30 -13.59 38.81 22.85
C LEU A 30 -13.60 40.27 22.38
N ASN A 31 -14.63 40.65 21.62
CA ASN A 31 -14.76 41.97 21.01
C ASN A 31 -13.49 42.40 20.25
N GLY A 32 -12.87 41.46 19.51
CA GLY A 32 -11.66 41.66 18.74
C GLY A 32 -10.34 41.65 19.54
N VAL A 33 -10.40 41.48 20.87
CA VAL A 33 -9.22 41.37 21.72
C VAL A 33 -8.88 39.92 21.98
N ARG A 34 -7.65 39.50 21.67
CA ARG A 34 -7.19 38.11 21.91
C ARG A 34 -7.10 37.87 23.43
N LEU A 35 -7.73 36.81 23.85
CA LEU A 35 -7.68 36.32 25.23
C LEU A 35 -6.46 35.40 25.43
N LYS A 36 -5.97 35.36 26.69
CA LYS A 36 -4.84 34.51 27.07
C LYS A 36 -5.33 33.23 27.72
N LYS A 37 -4.99 32.08 27.13
CA LYS A 37 -5.26 30.75 27.69
C LYS A 37 -4.68 30.64 29.10
N ASP A 38 -5.37 29.92 29.98
CA ASP A 38 -5.05 29.70 31.40
C ASP A 38 -5.02 30.98 32.29
N THR A 39 -5.41 32.13 31.71
CA THR A 39 -5.58 33.39 32.42
C THR A 39 -7.00 33.93 32.27
N ASP A 40 -7.45 34.07 31.02
CA ASP A 40 -8.74 34.65 30.65
C ASP A 40 -9.78 33.59 30.35
N PHE A 41 -9.34 32.39 29.94
CA PHE A 41 -10.18 31.24 29.64
C PHE A 41 -9.40 29.93 29.77
N ASN A 42 -10.12 28.80 29.84
CA ASN A 42 -9.57 27.44 29.84
C ASN A 42 -10.17 26.55 28.74
N LEU A 43 -9.40 25.55 28.27
CA LEU A 43 -9.77 24.54 27.29
C LEU A 43 -9.64 23.11 27.88
N ASN A 44 -9.92 22.95 29.17
CA ASN A 44 -9.78 21.69 29.90
C ASN A 44 -10.89 20.66 29.59
N THR A 45 -11.97 21.13 28.96
CA THR A 45 -13.09 20.29 28.53
C THR A 45 -13.13 20.26 27.01
N ALA A 46 -13.27 19.08 26.42
CA ALA A 46 -13.31 18.91 24.97
C ALA A 46 -14.38 19.84 24.34
N ASN A 47 -14.00 20.49 23.25
CA ASN A 47 -14.87 21.36 22.46
C ASN A 47 -15.61 22.44 23.28
N THR A 48 -14.96 22.91 24.34
CA THR A 48 -15.55 23.88 25.28
C THR A 48 -14.52 24.93 25.68
N ILE A 49 -14.87 26.21 25.53
CA ILE A 49 -14.17 27.34 26.10
C ILE A 49 -14.84 27.65 27.44
N SER A 50 -14.08 27.60 28.53
CA SER A 50 -14.59 27.78 29.91
C SER A 50 -13.83 28.84 30.67
N SER A 51 -14.31 29.18 31.85
CA SER A 51 -13.69 30.17 32.76
C SER A 51 -13.56 31.59 32.18
N LEU A 52 -14.40 31.93 31.19
CA LEU A 52 -14.49 33.29 30.71
C LEU A 52 -15.01 34.22 31.81
N SER A 53 -14.65 35.48 31.78
CA SER A 53 -15.40 36.52 32.50
C SER A 53 -16.84 36.51 32.02
N ALA A 54 -17.79 36.78 32.94
CA ALA A 54 -19.20 36.77 32.58
C ALA A 54 -19.48 37.72 31.40
N LEU A 55 -19.90 37.17 30.27
CA LEU A 55 -20.18 37.90 29.05
C LEU A 55 -21.40 38.81 29.24
N VAL A 56 -21.40 39.95 28.57
CA VAL A 56 -22.55 40.88 28.56
C VAL A 56 -23.33 40.76 27.24
N ALA A 57 -24.51 41.42 27.21
CA ALA A 57 -25.25 41.46 25.94
C ALA A 57 -24.42 42.19 24.89
N ASP A 58 -24.48 41.69 23.64
CA ASP A 58 -23.76 42.18 22.46
C ASP A 58 -22.26 41.90 22.45
N ASP A 59 -21.71 41.16 23.46
CA ASP A 59 -20.36 40.64 23.33
C ASP A 59 -20.25 39.67 22.14
N GLU A 60 -19.19 39.83 21.36
CA GLU A 60 -18.83 38.94 20.27
C GLU A 60 -17.62 38.08 20.67
N VAL A 61 -17.79 36.77 20.63
CA VAL A 61 -16.67 35.84 20.84
C VAL A 61 -16.35 35.16 19.51
N GLU A 62 -15.15 35.38 19.02
CA GLU A 62 -14.59 34.72 17.85
C GLU A 62 -13.60 33.64 18.28
N VAL A 63 -13.70 32.46 17.67
CA VAL A 63 -12.82 31.33 17.94
C VAL A 63 -12.18 30.90 16.65
N ILE A 64 -10.86 30.92 16.60
CA ILE A 64 -10.08 30.40 15.48
C ILE A 64 -9.43 29.08 15.91
N VAL A 65 -9.81 28.00 15.24
CA VAL A 65 -9.18 26.69 15.42
C VAL A 65 -8.23 26.49 14.25
N ASN A 66 -6.94 26.42 14.53
CA ASN A 66 -5.94 26.10 13.55
C ASN A 66 -5.79 24.58 13.50
N ASP A 67 -6.23 23.97 12.42
CA ASP A 67 -5.97 22.55 12.17
C ASP A 67 -4.50 22.37 11.86
N VAL A 68 -3.79 21.68 12.73
CA VAL A 68 -2.41 21.29 12.46
C VAL A 68 -2.47 20.01 11.65
N PHE A 69 -2.01 20.08 10.43
CA PHE A 69 -1.64 18.87 9.71
C PHE A 69 -0.61 18.13 10.55
N THR A 70 -1.04 17.11 11.27
CA THR A 70 -0.10 16.19 11.89
C THR A 70 0.66 15.52 10.74
N LEU A 71 1.95 15.81 10.65
CA LEU A 71 2.87 15.21 9.70
C LEU A 71 2.95 13.68 9.84
N ALA A 72 2.22 13.10 10.81
CA ALA A 72 2.26 11.69 11.16
C ALA A 72 1.72 10.75 10.08
N ASP A 73 0.84 11.23 9.18
CA ASP A 73 0.21 10.41 8.14
C ASP A 73 0.68 10.78 6.72
N MET A 74 1.67 11.66 6.59
CA MET A 74 2.22 12.05 5.28
C MET A 74 3.58 11.39 5.05
N VAL A 75 3.68 10.63 3.95
CA VAL A 75 4.98 10.17 3.46
C VAL A 75 5.70 11.34 2.81
N SER A 76 6.92 11.62 3.26
CA SER A 76 7.75 12.73 2.72
C SER A 76 8.04 12.51 1.24
N ALA A 77 7.74 13.51 0.42
CA ALA A 77 8.05 13.46 -1.02
C ALA A 77 9.57 13.38 -1.30
N ASN A 78 10.41 13.89 -0.39
CA ASN A 78 11.87 13.93 -0.58
C ASN A 78 12.59 12.78 0.14
N ASN A 79 12.09 12.34 1.29
CA ASN A 79 12.79 11.37 2.13
C ASN A 79 12.15 9.97 2.08
N GLY A 80 11.00 9.84 1.42
CA GLY A 80 10.23 8.60 1.44
C GLY A 80 9.62 8.31 2.80
N GLY A 81 9.13 7.09 2.99
CA GLY A 81 8.56 6.62 4.26
C GLY A 81 7.80 5.32 4.05
N ASP A 82 7.36 4.72 5.16
CA ASP A 82 6.66 3.45 5.19
C ASP A 82 5.15 3.66 5.35
N PHE A 83 4.36 3.01 4.50
CA PHE A 83 2.94 2.83 4.73
C PHE A 83 2.73 1.56 5.56
N ARG A 84 2.22 1.68 6.79
CA ARG A 84 1.94 0.53 7.67
C ARG A 84 0.57 -0.08 7.46
N GLY A 85 -0.28 0.58 6.70
CA GLY A 85 -1.59 0.09 6.30
C GLY A 85 -1.65 -0.26 4.82
N ASN A 86 -2.83 -0.67 4.36
CA ASN A 86 -3.07 -0.96 2.95
C ASN A 86 -3.06 0.32 2.12
N ILE A 87 -2.48 0.26 0.93
CA ILE A 87 -2.59 1.31 -0.08
C ILE A 87 -3.61 0.86 -1.12
N ALA A 88 -4.70 1.62 -1.27
CA ALA A 88 -5.70 1.38 -2.31
C ALA A 88 -5.63 2.47 -3.38
N ILE A 89 -5.41 2.08 -4.63
CA ILE A 89 -5.57 2.94 -5.79
C ILE A 89 -6.96 2.65 -6.36
N ALA A 90 -7.98 3.28 -5.78
CA ALA A 90 -9.41 3.02 -6.08
C ALA A 90 -9.88 3.80 -7.31
N LYS A 91 -9.20 3.62 -8.43
CA LYS A 91 -9.52 4.28 -9.70
C LYS A 91 -9.29 3.32 -10.86
N ASP A 92 -10.27 3.22 -11.77
CA ASP A 92 -10.08 2.54 -13.05
C ASP A 92 -8.96 3.21 -13.84
N SER A 93 -8.08 2.40 -14.42
CA SER A 93 -6.83 2.86 -15.03
C SER A 93 -5.88 3.55 -14.03
N GLY A 94 -6.02 3.27 -12.72
CA GLY A 94 -5.08 3.72 -11.70
C GLY A 94 -3.67 3.21 -11.98
N VAL A 95 -2.66 4.06 -11.80
CA VAL A 95 -1.26 3.78 -12.15
C VAL A 95 -0.35 3.94 -10.94
N LEU A 96 0.48 2.95 -10.67
CA LEU A 96 1.67 3.07 -9.84
C LEU A 96 2.89 3.18 -10.76
N SER A 97 3.63 4.28 -10.64
CA SER A 97 4.79 4.57 -11.51
C SER A 97 6.08 4.46 -10.73
N PHE A 98 7.14 3.97 -11.37
CA PHE A 98 8.48 3.82 -10.83
C PHE A 98 9.50 4.54 -11.73
N GLY A 99 10.58 5.02 -11.10
CA GLY A 99 11.61 5.80 -11.75
C GLY A 99 11.33 7.31 -11.75
N LEU A 100 12.37 8.13 -11.94
CA LEU A 100 12.27 9.58 -11.95
C LEU A 100 11.44 10.07 -13.15
N ASP A 101 11.60 9.45 -14.29
CA ASP A 101 10.90 9.70 -15.56
C ASP A 101 9.64 8.81 -15.71
N LYS A 102 9.31 8.00 -14.67
CA LYS A 102 8.12 7.13 -14.64
C LYS A 102 8.06 6.13 -15.80
N GLU A 103 9.22 5.65 -16.24
CA GLU A 103 9.33 4.75 -17.38
C GLU A 103 8.72 3.38 -17.15
N ILE A 104 8.64 2.92 -15.89
CA ILE A 104 7.95 1.67 -15.55
C ILE A 104 6.63 1.97 -14.84
N THR A 105 5.55 1.38 -15.32
CA THR A 105 4.21 1.56 -14.74
C THR A 105 3.55 0.22 -14.49
N LEU A 106 2.78 0.16 -13.38
CA LEU A 106 1.84 -0.91 -13.06
C LEU A 106 0.43 -0.30 -13.11
N THR A 107 -0.38 -0.70 -14.08
CA THR A 107 -1.67 -0.08 -14.37
C THR A 107 -2.80 -1.09 -14.20
N HIS A 108 -3.87 -0.71 -13.49
CA HIS A 108 -5.11 -1.45 -13.46
C HIS A 108 -5.81 -1.35 -14.84
N SER A 109 -6.12 -2.48 -15.44
CA SER A 109 -6.97 -2.57 -16.63
C SER A 109 -8.31 -3.13 -16.20
N ALA A 110 -9.39 -2.34 -16.31
CA ALA A 110 -10.72 -2.72 -15.88
C ALA A 110 -11.13 -4.06 -16.50
N ASP A 111 -11.69 -4.95 -15.69
CA ASP A 111 -12.17 -6.29 -16.06
C ASP A 111 -11.11 -7.24 -16.69
N ALA A 112 -9.84 -6.80 -16.79
CA ALA A 112 -8.77 -7.55 -17.43
C ALA A 112 -7.59 -7.90 -16.51
N GLY A 113 -7.24 -7.02 -15.55
CA GLY A 113 -6.16 -7.27 -14.60
C GLY A 113 -5.12 -6.17 -14.51
N LEU A 114 -3.85 -6.54 -14.50
CA LEU A 114 -2.72 -5.66 -14.21
C LEU A 114 -1.74 -5.65 -15.38
N ILE A 115 -1.40 -4.47 -15.86
CA ILE A 115 -0.46 -4.26 -16.96
C ILE A 115 0.85 -3.70 -16.40
N LEU A 116 1.95 -4.46 -16.56
CA LEU A 116 3.31 -3.95 -16.38
C LEU A 116 3.80 -3.41 -17.70
N LYS A 117 4.11 -2.11 -17.77
CA LYS A 117 4.50 -1.45 -19.01
C LYS A 117 5.76 -0.61 -18.83
N HIS A 118 6.65 -0.66 -19.82
CA HIS A 118 7.67 0.36 -20.04
C HIS A 118 7.06 1.50 -20.88
N ALA A 119 7.09 2.72 -20.38
CA ALA A 119 6.42 3.85 -21.01
C ALA A 119 7.22 4.49 -22.16
N ASN A 120 8.55 4.32 -22.15
CA ASN A 120 9.39 4.81 -23.24
C ASN A 120 9.05 4.09 -24.56
N THR A 121 9.05 4.85 -25.66
CA THR A 121 8.75 4.37 -27.01
C THR A 121 10.00 4.20 -27.89
N ALA A 122 11.19 4.39 -27.32
CA ALA A 122 12.45 4.13 -28.03
C ALA A 122 12.58 2.64 -28.37
N ASP A 123 13.42 2.35 -29.35
CA ASP A 123 13.76 0.99 -29.74
C ASP A 123 14.35 0.23 -28.54
N ASP A 124 14.09 -1.08 -28.44
CA ASP A 124 14.53 -1.94 -27.34
C ASP A 124 13.98 -1.60 -25.93
N SER A 125 12.93 -0.78 -25.83
CA SER A 125 12.26 -0.50 -24.56
C SER A 125 11.24 -1.59 -24.21
N PHE A 126 11.52 -2.40 -23.19
CA PHE A 126 10.63 -3.45 -22.72
C PHE A 126 10.55 -3.52 -21.20
N PRO A 127 9.40 -3.91 -20.62
CA PRO A 127 9.32 -4.19 -19.20
C PRO A 127 10.04 -5.50 -18.87
N ASN A 128 10.77 -5.52 -17.77
CA ASN A 128 11.42 -6.72 -17.26
C ASN A 128 10.84 -7.06 -15.87
N LEU A 129 10.41 -8.31 -15.67
CA LEU A 129 10.06 -8.87 -14.38
C LEU A 129 11.19 -9.80 -13.92
N LEU A 130 12.05 -9.33 -13.04
CA LEU A 130 13.11 -10.12 -12.43
C LEU A 130 12.61 -10.72 -11.11
N LEU A 131 12.53 -12.06 -11.05
CA LEU A 131 12.34 -12.79 -9.80
C LEU A 131 13.71 -13.22 -9.30
N GLN A 132 14.13 -12.69 -8.17
CA GLN A 132 15.47 -12.95 -7.60
C GLN A 132 15.32 -13.52 -6.20
N THR A 133 15.90 -14.70 -5.96
CA THR A 133 16.00 -15.28 -4.62
C THR A 133 16.93 -14.44 -3.74
N GLY A 134 16.69 -14.49 -2.42
CA GLY A 134 17.61 -13.92 -1.42
C GLY A 134 18.68 -14.91 -0.95
N ASP A 135 18.65 -16.16 -1.44
CA ASP A 135 19.65 -17.17 -1.12
C ASP A 135 21.00 -16.80 -1.73
N THR A 136 22.07 -16.88 -0.94
CA THR A 136 23.45 -16.55 -1.37
C THR A 136 24.34 -17.78 -1.53
N ASP A 137 23.78 -18.99 -1.33
CA ASP A 137 24.48 -20.27 -1.44
C ASP A 137 23.63 -21.26 -2.26
N ILE A 138 23.45 -20.93 -3.53
CA ILE A 138 22.63 -21.74 -4.45
C ILE A 138 23.26 -23.10 -4.68
N ALA A 139 22.62 -24.13 -4.16
CA ALA A 139 22.96 -25.53 -4.36
C ALA A 139 22.05 -26.20 -5.41
N VAL A 140 22.37 -27.45 -5.75
CA VAL A 140 21.55 -28.25 -6.66
C VAL A 140 20.12 -28.39 -6.14
N ASN A 141 19.13 -28.20 -7.02
CA ASN A 141 17.67 -28.22 -6.76
C ASN A 141 17.12 -27.01 -5.97
N ASP A 142 17.89 -25.95 -5.77
CA ASP A 142 17.35 -24.72 -5.21
C ASP A 142 16.47 -23.98 -6.23
N VAL A 143 15.34 -23.46 -5.75
CA VAL A 143 14.38 -22.69 -6.54
C VAL A 143 14.82 -21.25 -6.62
N LEU A 144 15.08 -20.74 -7.82
CA LEU A 144 15.45 -19.35 -8.06
C LEU A 144 14.23 -18.41 -8.10
N GLY A 145 13.09 -18.94 -8.53
CA GLY A 145 11.82 -18.22 -8.59
C GLY A 145 10.73 -19.05 -9.27
N SER A 146 9.47 -18.68 -8.99
CA SER A 146 8.33 -19.35 -9.62
C SER A 146 7.17 -18.39 -9.88
N ILE A 147 6.37 -18.72 -10.90
CA ILE A 147 5.05 -18.14 -11.16
C ILE A 147 4.04 -19.26 -10.97
N GLN A 148 3.08 -19.07 -10.05
CA GLN A 148 2.13 -20.10 -9.63
C GLN A 148 0.70 -19.69 -10.00
N PHE A 149 -0.12 -20.68 -10.35
CA PHE A 149 -1.53 -20.54 -10.65
C PHE A 149 -2.34 -21.39 -9.67
N GLN A 150 -3.24 -20.74 -8.93
CA GLN A 150 -4.01 -21.35 -7.85
C GLN A 150 -5.42 -20.77 -7.82
N ALA A 151 -6.42 -21.59 -7.61
CA ALA A 151 -7.77 -21.13 -7.30
C ALA A 151 -7.82 -20.68 -5.82
N PRO A 152 -8.56 -19.60 -5.48
CA PRO A 152 -8.61 -19.10 -4.11
C PRO A 152 -9.42 -20.03 -3.18
N ASP A 153 -10.53 -20.55 -3.66
CA ASP A 153 -11.47 -21.43 -2.98
C ASP A 153 -12.45 -22.01 -3.99
N GLU A 154 -12.83 -23.27 -3.88
CA GLU A 154 -13.81 -23.93 -4.73
C GLU A 154 -14.68 -24.87 -3.90
N GLY A 155 -15.39 -24.35 -2.91
CA GLY A 155 -16.32 -25.09 -2.07
C GLY A 155 -15.62 -26.00 -1.05
N THR A 156 -15.96 -27.29 -1.07
CA THR A 156 -15.42 -28.26 -0.12
C THR A 156 -14.37 -29.16 -0.76
N GLY A 157 -13.13 -29.00 -0.36
CA GLY A 157 -12.06 -29.91 -0.80
C GLY A 157 -10.68 -29.30 -0.60
N THR A 158 -9.71 -30.12 -0.23
CA THR A 158 -8.34 -29.69 -0.02
C THR A 158 -7.57 -29.51 -1.33
N ASP A 159 -7.96 -30.25 -2.38
CA ASP A 159 -7.24 -30.27 -3.66
C ASP A 159 -7.52 -28.98 -4.47
N ALA A 160 -8.72 -28.41 -4.32
CA ALA A 160 -9.14 -27.23 -5.04
C ALA A 160 -8.28 -25.98 -4.76
N ILE A 161 -7.70 -25.89 -3.57
CA ILE A 161 -6.84 -24.77 -3.12
C ILE A 161 -5.34 -25.03 -3.28
N LEU A 162 -4.96 -26.17 -3.87
CA LEU A 162 -3.55 -26.44 -4.17
C LEU A 162 -3.07 -25.65 -5.39
N VAL A 163 -1.78 -25.43 -5.50
CA VAL A 163 -1.18 -24.86 -6.72
C VAL A 163 -1.39 -25.85 -7.85
N GLY A 164 -2.26 -25.51 -8.80
CA GLY A 164 -2.64 -26.38 -9.94
C GLY A 164 -1.64 -26.37 -11.07
N ALA A 165 -0.89 -25.27 -11.25
CA ALA A 165 0.17 -25.16 -12.26
C ALA A 165 1.25 -24.17 -11.84
N ALA A 166 2.47 -24.31 -12.38
CA ALA A 166 3.55 -23.34 -12.18
C ALA A 166 4.56 -23.35 -13.33
N ILE A 167 5.29 -22.23 -13.45
CA ILE A 167 6.55 -22.14 -14.19
C ILE A 167 7.62 -21.84 -13.16
N GLN A 168 8.68 -22.65 -13.05
CA GLN A 168 9.68 -22.56 -12.02
C GLN A 168 11.09 -22.68 -12.60
N ALA A 169 12.01 -21.83 -12.14
CA ALA A 169 13.44 -21.97 -12.42
C ALA A 169 14.11 -22.69 -11.23
N ILE A 170 14.89 -23.73 -11.52
CA ILE A 170 15.57 -24.55 -10.52
C ILE A 170 17.02 -24.78 -10.92
N SER A 171 17.95 -24.70 -9.95
CA SER A 171 19.36 -24.95 -10.18
C SER A 171 19.64 -26.43 -10.52
N GLU A 172 20.50 -26.67 -11.49
CA GLU A 172 20.97 -28.02 -11.86
C GLU A 172 22.29 -28.41 -11.15
N GLY A 173 22.88 -27.48 -10.43
CA GLY A 173 24.13 -27.68 -9.68
C GLY A 173 24.43 -26.48 -8.79
N ASP A 174 25.49 -26.59 -8.00
CA ASP A 174 25.94 -25.50 -7.16
C ASP A 174 26.42 -24.33 -8.02
N PHE A 175 25.94 -23.12 -7.68
CA PHE A 175 26.34 -21.90 -8.40
C PHE A 175 27.75 -21.47 -7.98
N SER A 176 28.48 -20.91 -8.93
CA SER A 176 29.84 -20.40 -8.72
C SER A 176 30.12 -19.24 -9.66
N SER A 177 31.33 -18.72 -9.63
CA SER A 177 31.80 -17.67 -10.57
C SER A 177 31.73 -18.08 -12.06
N SER A 178 31.58 -19.37 -12.34
CA SER A 178 31.57 -19.93 -13.71
C SER A 178 30.39 -20.86 -13.98
N VAL A 179 29.50 -21.08 -13.02
CA VAL A 179 28.35 -21.99 -13.13
C VAL A 179 27.10 -21.31 -12.62
N ASN A 180 26.09 -21.27 -13.47
CA ASN A 180 24.70 -20.88 -13.15
C ASN A 180 23.71 -21.82 -13.87
N ALA A 181 24.03 -23.09 -13.98
CA ALA A 181 23.23 -24.08 -14.69
C ALA A 181 21.85 -24.18 -14.06
N THR A 182 20.84 -23.87 -14.85
CA THR A 182 19.44 -23.75 -14.40
C THR A 182 18.52 -24.42 -15.41
N SER A 183 17.53 -25.17 -14.94
CA SER A 183 16.42 -25.65 -15.76
C SER A 183 15.16 -24.82 -15.52
N LEU A 184 14.37 -24.64 -16.57
CA LEU A 184 13.02 -24.10 -16.51
C LEU A 184 12.03 -25.26 -16.53
N GLN A 185 11.20 -25.36 -15.49
CA GLN A 185 10.21 -26.42 -15.31
C GLN A 185 8.80 -25.91 -15.56
N PHE A 186 7.99 -26.73 -16.25
CA PHE A 186 6.55 -26.57 -16.42
C PHE A 186 5.85 -27.61 -15.54
N MET A 187 5.02 -27.13 -14.62
CA MET A 187 4.43 -27.94 -13.56
C MET A 187 2.91 -27.94 -13.70
N THR A 188 2.30 -29.10 -13.51
CA THR A 188 0.84 -29.26 -13.41
C THR A 188 0.49 -30.30 -12.35
N GLY A 189 -0.70 -30.19 -11.76
CA GLY A 189 -1.29 -31.16 -10.83
C GLY A 189 -2.63 -31.66 -11.36
N ALA A 190 -3.07 -32.84 -10.91
CA ALA A 190 -4.41 -33.38 -11.15
C ALA A 190 -5.28 -33.27 -9.89
N SER A 191 -4.80 -33.80 -8.77
CA SER A 191 -5.38 -33.69 -7.43
C SER A 191 -4.30 -33.52 -6.35
N GLU A 192 -3.11 -33.17 -6.75
CA GLU A 192 -1.97 -32.87 -5.89
C GLU A 192 -1.43 -31.47 -6.22
N THR A 193 -0.56 -30.92 -5.38
CA THR A 193 0.23 -29.75 -5.74
C THR A 193 1.00 -29.99 -7.04
N ALA A 194 1.01 -29.02 -7.93
CA ALA A 194 1.69 -29.10 -9.23
C ALA A 194 3.12 -29.60 -9.08
N THR A 195 3.47 -30.59 -9.91
CA THR A 195 4.81 -31.16 -10.02
C THR A 195 5.34 -31.00 -11.45
N ALA A 196 6.66 -31.01 -11.63
CA ALA A 196 7.27 -30.86 -12.94
C ALA A 196 6.84 -31.98 -13.88
N LYS A 197 6.30 -31.61 -15.04
CA LYS A 197 5.90 -32.53 -16.12
C LYS A 197 6.77 -32.37 -17.37
N ALA A 198 7.36 -31.17 -17.54
CA ALA A 198 8.34 -30.93 -18.61
C ALA A 198 9.40 -29.94 -18.11
N SER A 199 10.58 -29.97 -18.71
CA SER A 199 11.64 -29.00 -18.44
C SER A 199 12.48 -28.71 -19.69
N ILE A 200 13.11 -27.50 -19.66
CA ILE A 200 14.21 -27.13 -20.54
C ILE A 200 15.45 -27.07 -19.68
N THR A 201 16.44 -27.90 -19.96
CA THR A 201 17.71 -27.97 -19.18
C THR A 201 18.65 -26.82 -19.53
N SER A 202 19.69 -26.61 -18.72
CA SER A 202 20.76 -25.66 -19.02
C SER A 202 21.49 -25.96 -20.33
N GLY A 203 21.49 -27.22 -20.77
CA GLY A 203 22.05 -27.66 -22.06
C GLY A 203 21.12 -27.44 -23.26
N GLY A 204 19.89 -26.97 -23.04
CA GLY A 204 18.89 -26.76 -24.08
C GLY A 204 18.02 -27.98 -24.41
N ASP A 205 18.18 -29.11 -23.72
CA ASP A 205 17.34 -30.28 -23.92
C ASP A 205 15.92 -30.04 -23.40
N VAL A 206 14.91 -30.37 -24.19
CA VAL A 206 13.51 -30.40 -23.75
C VAL A 206 13.19 -31.82 -23.27
N LYS A 207 12.80 -31.94 -22.01
CA LYS A 207 12.47 -33.23 -21.39
C LYS A 207 10.99 -33.27 -20.99
N VAL A 208 10.33 -34.42 -21.26
CA VAL A 208 9.06 -34.78 -20.67
C VAL A 208 9.33 -35.69 -19.48
N LEU A 209 8.84 -35.32 -18.29
CA LEU A 209 9.24 -35.90 -17.00
C LEU A 209 8.22 -36.90 -16.42
N THR A 210 7.17 -37.24 -17.19
CA THR A 210 6.12 -38.17 -16.76
C THR A 210 6.31 -39.56 -17.38
N ASP A 211 6.12 -40.61 -16.56
CA ASP A 211 6.07 -41.97 -17.05
C ASP A 211 4.94 -42.15 -18.06
N GLY A 212 5.24 -42.76 -19.20
CA GLY A 212 4.28 -42.97 -20.31
C GLY A 212 4.00 -41.72 -21.14
N ALA A 213 4.90 -40.77 -21.12
CA ALA A 213 4.77 -39.54 -21.90
C ALA A 213 4.72 -39.77 -23.40
N SER A 214 3.68 -39.26 -24.02
CA SER A 214 3.54 -39.16 -25.46
C SER A 214 3.99 -37.77 -25.91
N ILE A 215 4.92 -37.68 -26.82
CA ILE A 215 5.31 -36.45 -27.52
C ILE A 215 4.50 -36.32 -28.81
N PHE A 216 3.18 -36.46 -28.74
CA PHE A 216 2.28 -36.30 -29.90
C PHE A 216 0.96 -35.70 -29.50
#